data_f36528f5a3a9ec7e873f8ab00a550b28
#
_entry.id   f36528f5a3a9ec7e873f8ab00a550b28
#
_cell.length_a   1.000
_cell.length_b   1.000
_cell.length_c   1.000
_cell.angle_alpha   90.00
_cell.angle_beta   90.00
_cell.angle_gamma   90.00
#
_symmetry.space_group_name_H-M   'P 1'
#
loop_
_entity.id
_entity.type
_entity.pdbx_description
1 polymer ?
#
loop_
_entity_poly.entity_id
_entity_poly.type
_entity_poly.pdbx_seq_one_letter_code
_entity_poly.pdbx_strand_id
1 'polypeptide(L)'
;GVLSSFPESISERAWSRLVCIVSDADGGEGTIEAVKRSVPFILHAHGDNISSWRNLLQIAANTSNPSRVVLTHQTPDKIDGMYNPGGFTDGDRAICFLLSLGVPIERIVLLGTRTDVVGKWSGNTNPEEKLVKLQWMAKILDIIGMEY
;
A
#
# COMPACT_ATOMS: atom_id res chain seq x y z
N GLY A 1 13.48 -0.74 0.49
CA GLY A 1 12.59 -0.24 1.53
C GLY A 1 12.86 -0.85 2.90
N VAL A 2 11.88 -0.73 3.79
CA VAL A 2 12.00 -1.19 5.19
C VAL A 2 12.50 -2.62 5.30
N LEU A 3 11.92 -3.55 4.57
CA LEU A 3 12.30 -4.97 4.67
C LEU A 3 13.76 -5.21 4.29
N SER A 4 14.27 -4.51 3.28
CA SER A 4 15.67 -4.63 2.84
C SER A 4 16.67 -3.97 3.80
N SER A 5 16.20 -3.22 4.81
CA SER A 5 17.07 -2.63 5.84
C SER A 5 17.31 -3.56 7.04
N PHE A 6 16.60 -4.68 7.12
CA PHE A 6 16.80 -5.69 8.15
C PHE A 6 17.97 -6.62 7.81
N PRO A 7 18.58 -7.30 8.80
CA PRO A 7 19.45 -8.43 8.55
C PRO A 7 18.79 -9.47 7.64
N GLU A 8 19.56 -10.11 6.76
CA GLU A 8 19.06 -10.98 5.70
C GLU A 8 18.05 -12.04 6.21
N SER A 9 18.36 -12.72 7.30
CA SER A 9 17.49 -13.75 7.89
C SER A 9 16.12 -13.20 8.34
N ILE A 10 16.07 -11.95 8.83
CA ILE A 10 14.82 -11.28 9.22
C ILE A 10 14.08 -10.80 7.97
N SER A 11 14.80 -10.24 7.02
CA SER A 11 14.27 -9.77 5.75
C SER A 11 13.56 -10.92 4.99
N GLU A 12 14.23 -12.04 4.77
CA GLU A 12 13.66 -13.19 4.07
C GLU A 12 12.45 -13.79 4.82
N ARG A 13 12.51 -13.85 6.15
CA ARG A 13 11.37 -14.29 6.95
C ARG A 13 10.18 -13.33 6.86
N ALA A 14 10.41 -12.02 6.76
CA ALA A 14 9.35 -11.04 6.55
C ALA A 14 8.76 -11.16 5.14
N TRP A 15 9.60 -11.27 4.10
CA TRP A 15 9.16 -11.49 2.73
C TRP A 15 8.30 -12.76 2.58
N SER A 16 8.68 -13.87 3.21
CA SER A 16 7.93 -15.12 3.15
C SER A 16 6.55 -15.06 3.81
N ARG A 17 6.30 -14.05 4.65
CA ARG A 17 5.02 -13.82 5.35
C ARG A 17 4.20 -12.68 4.76
N LEU A 18 4.74 -11.97 3.77
CA LEU A 18 4.05 -10.85 3.16
C LEU A 18 2.90 -11.34 2.29
N VAL A 19 1.68 -11.03 2.70
CA VAL A 19 0.45 -11.49 2.04
C VAL A 19 0.13 -10.65 0.81
N CYS A 20 0.30 -9.34 0.91
CA CYS A 20 0.13 -8.40 -0.19
C CYS A 20 0.82 -7.07 0.11
N ILE A 21 0.95 -6.23 -0.91
CA ILE A 21 1.29 -4.81 -0.77
C ILE A 21 0.13 -3.96 -1.28
N VAL A 22 -0.08 -2.81 -0.64
CA VAL A 22 -1.05 -1.80 -1.07
C VAL A 22 -0.27 -0.54 -1.42
N SER A 23 -0.37 -0.06 -2.64
CA SER A 23 0.40 1.08 -3.11
C SER A 23 -0.17 1.65 -4.41
N ASP A 24 0.12 2.91 -4.68
CA ASP A 24 -0.11 3.60 -5.95
C ASP A 24 1.05 3.41 -6.97
N ALA A 25 1.93 2.44 -6.72
CA ALA A 25 3.08 2.08 -7.54
C ALA A 25 4.29 3.03 -7.45
N ASP A 26 4.30 3.99 -6.54
CA ASP A 26 5.40 4.95 -6.35
C ASP A 26 6.43 4.51 -5.29
N GLY A 27 6.25 3.34 -4.68
CA GLY A 27 7.09 2.79 -3.60
C GLY A 27 8.51 2.36 -4.00
N GLY A 28 8.96 2.71 -5.20
CA GLY A 28 10.34 2.49 -5.67
C GLY A 28 10.79 1.03 -5.66
N GLU A 29 12.04 0.81 -5.29
CA GLU A 29 12.66 -0.54 -5.33
C GLU A 29 11.93 -1.58 -4.48
N GLY A 30 11.34 -1.17 -3.34
CA GLY A 30 10.60 -2.10 -2.48
C GLY A 30 9.36 -2.69 -3.15
N THR A 31 8.66 -1.88 -3.92
CA THR A 31 7.50 -2.31 -4.72
C THR A 31 7.92 -3.23 -5.86
N ILE A 32 9.01 -2.88 -6.55
CA ILE A 32 9.57 -3.70 -7.63
C ILE A 32 10.01 -5.06 -7.08
N GLU A 33 10.69 -5.10 -5.94
CA GLU A 33 11.13 -6.35 -5.31
C GLU A 33 9.94 -7.23 -4.92
N ALA A 34 8.87 -6.65 -4.36
CA ALA A 34 7.66 -7.39 -4.03
C ALA A 34 7.03 -8.05 -5.27
N VAL A 35 6.95 -7.31 -6.39
CA VAL A 35 6.43 -7.83 -7.65
C VAL A 35 7.31 -8.95 -8.21
N LYS A 36 8.65 -8.80 -8.17
CA LYS A 36 9.60 -9.85 -8.58
C LYS A 36 9.44 -11.12 -7.74
N ARG A 37 9.05 -11.00 -6.48
CA ARG A 37 8.77 -12.10 -5.56
C ARG A 37 7.33 -12.63 -5.69
N SER A 38 6.57 -12.19 -6.67
CA SER A 38 5.18 -12.60 -6.92
C SER A 38 4.22 -12.29 -5.75
N VAL A 39 4.55 -11.30 -4.92
CA VAL A 39 3.67 -10.85 -3.84
C VAL A 39 2.40 -10.24 -4.45
N PRO A 40 1.20 -10.61 -4.00
CA PRO A 40 -0.05 -9.99 -4.45
C PRO A 40 -0.03 -8.47 -4.27
N PHE A 41 -0.60 -7.75 -5.23
CA PHE A 41 -0.52 -6.30 -5.29
C PHE A 41 -1.91 -5.67 -5.36
N ILE A 42 -2.21 -4.81 -4.39
CA ILE A 42 -3.42 -3.99 -4.36
C ILE A 42 -3.02 -2.62 -4.92
N LEU A 43 -3.26 -2.44 -6.21
CA LEU A 43 -2.81 -1.29 -6.97
C LEU A 43 -3.88 -0.20 -6.98
N HIS A 44 -3.52 0.98 -6.47
CA HIS A 44 -4.39 2.15 -6.51
C HIS A 44 -4.11 3.02 -7.72
N ALA A 45 -5.15 3.24 -8.53
CA ALA A 45 -5.08 4.11 -9.69
C ALA A 45 -5.80 5.45 -9.40
N HIS A 46 -5.07 6.57 -9.43
CA HIS A 46 -5.63 7.90 -9.20
C HIS A 46 -5.31 8.92 -10.31
N GLY A 47 -4.88 8.43 -11.48
CA GLY A 47 -4.79 9.21 -12.71
C GLY A 47 -3.42 9.80 -13.00
N ASP A 48 -2.72 10.36 -12.04
CA ASP A 48 -1.38 10.95 -12.22
C ASP A 48 -0.24 9.93 -12.06
N ASN A 49 -0.53 8.71 -11.57
CA ASN A 49 0.43 7.61 -11.41
C ASN A 49 0.48 6.61 -12.58
N ILE A 50 -0.08 6.97 -13.75
CA ILE A 50 -0.22 6.06 -14.91
C ILE A 50 1.11 5.46 -15.35
N SER A 51 2.16 6.26 -15.42
CA SER A 51 3.50 5.79 -15.83
C SER A 51 4.08 4.78 -14.82
N SER A 52 3.89 5.03 -13.54
CA SER A 52 4.40 4.18 -12.45
C SER A 52 3.73 2.81 -12.46
N TRP A 53 2.39 2.76 -12.47
CA TRP A 53 1.70 1.47 -12.45
C TRP A 53 1.85 0.69 -13.76
N ARG A 54 1.94 1.36 -14.93
CA ARG A 54 2.25 0.68 -16.21
C ARG A 54 3.59 -0.01 -16.19
N ASN A 55 4.63 0.69 -15.71
CA ASN A 55 5.96 0.11 -15.55
C ASN A 55 5.94 -1.11 -14.61
N LEU A 56 5.25 -0.98 -13.47
CA LEU A 56 5.13 -2.06 -12.51
C LEU A 56 4.43 -3.30 -13.07
N LEU A 57 3.32 -3.11 -13.80
CA LEU A 57 2.61 -4.21 -14.47
C LEU A 57 3.45 -4.86 -15.56
N GLN A 58 4.26 -4.08 -16.28
CA GLN A 58 5.20 -4.62 -17.26
C GLN A 58 6.29 -5.48 -16.60
N ILE A 59 6.83 -5.04 -15.45
CA ILE A 59 7.77 -5.84 -14.66
C ILE A 59 7.09 -7.13 -14.20
N ALA A 60 5.87 -7.05 -13.68
CA ALA A 60 5.10 -8.20 -13.22
C ALA A 60 4.88 -9.22 -14.35
N ALA A 61 4.49 -8.75 -15.53
CA ALA A 61 4.25 -9.61 -16.69
C ALA A 61 5.49 -10.36 -17.18
N ASN A 62 6.68 -9.83 -16.91
CA ASN A 62 7.96 -10.44 -17.29
C ASN A 62 8.51 -11.41 -16.22
N THR A 63 7.81 -11.62 -15.11
CA THR A 63 8.19 -12.62 -14.11
C THR A 63 7.68 -14.00 -14.49
N SER A 64 8.37 -15.06 -14.08
CA SER A 64 7.95 -16.44 -14.33
C SER A 64 6.63 -16.79 -13.62
N ASN A 65 6.29 -16.08 -12.56
CA ASN A 65 5.05 -16.22 -11.81
C ASN A 65 4.50 -14.82 -11.51
N PRO A 66 3.68 -14.24 -12.40
CA PRO A 66 3.17 -12.88 -12.25
C PRO A 66 2.39 -12.68 -10.96
N SER A 67 2.60 -11.53 -10.30
CA SER A 67 1.82 -11.13 -9.13
C SER A 67 0.34 -11.02 -9.47
N ARG A 68 -0.51 -11.49 -8.57
CA ARG A 68 -1.95 -11.22 -8.65
C ARG A 68 -2.19 -9.76 -8.32
N VAL A 69 -3.04 -9.09 -9.09
CA VAL A 69 -3.32 -7.66 -8.95
C VAL A 69 -4.80 -7.45 -8.69
N VAL A 70 -5.11 -6.64 -7.67
CA VAL A 70 -6.43 -6.06 -7.44
C VAL A 70 -6.33 -4.57 -7.75
N LEU A 71 -7.17 -4.09 -8.65
CA LEU A 71 -7.23 -2.66 -8.98
C LEU A 71 -8.19 -1.94 -8.05
N THR A 72 -7.76 -0.82 -7.49
CA THR A 72 -8.57 0.03 -6.62
C THR A 72 -8.67 1.46 -7.12
N HIS A 73 -9.76 2.13 -6.78
CA HIS A 73 -10.00 3.55 -7.04
C HIS A 73 -10.60 4.23 -5.81
N GLN A 74 -10.78 5.55 -5.87
CA GLN A 74 -11.36 6.36 -4.78
C GLN A 74 -12.53 7.26 -5.23
N THR A 75 -13.05 7.04 -6.45
CA THR A 75 -14.22 7.79 -6.93
C THR A 75 -15.50 7.22 -6.33
N PRO A 76 -16.56 8.03 -6.16
CA PRO A 76 -17.85 7.53 -5.69
C PRO A 76 -18.54 6.61 -6.71
N ASP A 77 -18.22 6.77 -8.00
CA ASP A 77 -18.82 5.99 -9.08
C ASP A 77 -18.20 4.59 -9.16
N LYS A 78 -19.02 3.60 -9.49
CA LYS A 78 -18.53 2.25 -9.75
C LYS A 78 -17.71 2.22 -11.05
N ILE A 79 -16.52 1.62 -10.96
CA ILE A 79 -15.67 1.33 -12.13
C ILE A 79 -15.60 -0.19 -12.30
N ASP A 80 -16.02 -0.69 -13.45
CA ASP A 80 -15.99 -2.14 -13.72
C ASP A 80 -14.56 -2.68 -13.69
N GLY A 81 -14.37 -3.80 -12.99
CA GLY A 81 -13.06 -4.41 -12.80
C GLY A 81 -12.19 -3.76 -11.73
N MET A 82 -12.67 -2.71 -11.08
CA MET A 82 -11.97 -2.04 -9.98
C MET A 82 -12.80 -2.09 -8.70
N TYR A 83 -12.11 -1.94 -7.57
CA TYR A 83 -12.68 -2.00 -6.23
C TYR A 83 -12.42 -0.72 -5.46
N ASN A 84 -13.39 -0.21 -4.71
CA ASN A 84 -13.22 0.94 -3.82
C ASN A 84 -13.37 0.52 -2.36
N PRO A 85 -12.28 0.20 -1.66
CA PRO A 85 -12.32 -0.17 -0.24
C PRO A 85 -12.49 1.05 0.68
N GLY A 86 -12.33 2.26 0.15
CA GLY A 86 -12.13 3.47 0.93
C GLY A 86 -10.65 3.74 1.19
N GLY A 87 -10.40 4.66 2.13
CA GLY A 87 -9.04 5.12 2.44
C GLY A 87 -8.57 6.27 1.55
N PHE A 88 -7.56 6.99 2.02
CA PHE A 88 -6.98 8.15 1.35
C PHE A 88 -5.50 7.98 1.03
N THR A 89 -4.72 7.43 1.96
CA THR A 89 -3.32 7.04 1.76
C THR A 89 -3.21 5.53 1.64
N ASP A 90 -2.06 5.02 1.22
CA ASP A 90 -1.85 3.56 1.13
C ASP A 90 -2.03 2.85 2.47
N GLY A 91 -1.64 3.51 3.57
CA GLY A 91 -1.74 2.94 4.91
C GLY A 91 -3.18 2.70 5.35
N ASP A 92 -4.00 3.74 5.36
CA ASP A 92 -5.41 3.62 5.74
C ASP A 92 -6.24 2.85 4.71
N ARG A 93 -5.87 2.92 3.41
CA ARG A 93 -6.46 2.08 2.37
C ARG A 93 -6.20 0.59 2.61
N ALA A 94 -5.02 0.23 3.06
CA ALA A 94 -4.70 -1.15 3.42
C ALA A 94 -5.63 -1.67 4.53
N ILE A 95 -5.89 -0.84 5.55
CA ILE A 95 -6.81 -1.19 6.64
C ILE A 95 -8.25 -1.30 6.12
N CYS A 96 -8.73 -0.30 5.37
CA CYS A 96 -10.06 -0.33 4.76
C CYS A 96 -10.23 -1.57 3.87
N PHE A 97 -9.20 -1.95 3.12
CA PHE A 97 -9.22 -3.15 2.29
C PHE A 97 -9.35 -4.42 3.15
N LEU A 98 -8.58 -4.56 4.22
CA LEU A 98 -8.71 -5.70 5.14
C LEU A 98 -10.08 -5.78 5.79
N LEU A 99 -10.61 -4.66 6.27
CA LEU A 99 -11.96 -4.58 6.85
C LEU A 99 -13.03 -4.99 5.84
N SER A 100 -12.91 -4.57 4.58
CA SER A 100 -13.84 -4.94 3.50
C SER A 100 -13.80 -6.44 3.16
N LEU A 101 -12.69 -7.11 3.45
CA LEU A 101 -12.57 -8.57 3.36
C LEU A 101 -13.07 -9.30 4.62
N GLY A 102 -13.61 -8.58 5.60
CA GLY A 102 -14.14 -9.14 6.84
C GLY A 102 -13.09 -9.44 7.91
N VAL A 103 -11.87 -8.89 7.79
CA VAL A 103 -10.88 -9.00 8.87
C VAL A 103 -11.34 -8.14 10.04
N PRO A 104 -11.53 -8.71 11.25
CA PRO A 104 -11.91 -7.92 12.42
C PRO A 104 -10.83 -6.88 12.78
N ILE A 105 -11.25 -5.69 13.18
CA ILE A 105 -10.32 -4.60 13.49
C ILE A 105 -9.35 -4.96 14.62
N GLU A 106 -9.79 -5.73 15.58
CA GLU A 106 -9.01 -6.19 16.73
C GLU A 106 -7.86 -7.15 16.33
N ARG A 107 -7.87 -7.64 15.10
CA ARG A 107 -6.81 -8.47 14.51
C ARG A 107 -5.82 -7.69 13.67
N ILE A 108 -6.05 -6.39 13.49
CA ILE A 108 -5.17 -5.51 12.72
C ILE A 108 -4.23 -4.79 13.70
N VAL A 109 -2.93 -4.91 13.46
CA VAL A 109 -1.91 -4.21 14.25
C VAL A 109 -1.09 -3.33 13.33
N LEU A 110 -1.01 -2.04 13.63
CA LEU A 110 -0.22 -1.07 12.88
C LEU A 110 1.21 -1.04 13.40
N LEU A 111 2.17 -1.24 12.52
CA LEU A 111 3.59 -1.17 12.87
C LEU A 111 4.26 -0.04 12.10
N GLY A 112 4.80 0.94 12.85
CA GLY A 112 5.52 2.08 12.29
C GLY A 112 4.63 3.13 11.62
N THR A 113 3.32 3.07 11.82
CA THR A 113 2.39 4.10 11.36
C THR A 113 2.57 5.37 12.20
N ARG A 114 2.74 6.50 11.51
CA ARG A 114 2.84 7.83 12.11
C ARG A 114 1.97 8.79 11.33
N THR A 115 1.21 9.61 12.06
CA THR A 115 0.31 10.61 11.48
C THR A 115 0.80 12.04 11.68
N ASP A 116 1.88 12.19 12.41
CA ASP A 116 2.44 13.46 12.90
C ASP A 116 3.83 13.80 12.32
N VAL A 117 4.46 12.87 11.62
CA VAL A 117 5.80 13.08 11.07
C VAL A 117 5.98 12.36 9.73
N VAL A 118 6.70 13.01 8.81
CA VAL A 118 7.12 12.39 7.56
C VAL A 118 8.26 11.42 7.82
N GLY A 119 8.01 10.13 7.59
CA GLY A 119 8.98 9.09 7.86
C GLY A 119 10.07 8.98 6.79
N LYS A 120 11.17 8.33 7.15
CA LYS A 120 12.34 8.07 6.27
C LYS A 120 11.94 7.38 4.95
N TRP A 121 10.86 6.61 4.95
CA TRP A 121 10.42 5.78 3.82
C TRP A 121 9.28 6.41 3.02
N SER A 122 9.00 7.70 3.24
CA SER A 122 7.91 8.42 2.53
C SER A 122 8.22 8.76 1.06
N GLY A 123 9.38 8.35 0.55
CA GLY A 123 9.79 8.67 -0.82
C GLY A 123 10.19 10.15 -0.99
N ASN A 124 10.28 10.57 -2.25
CA ASN A 124 10.54 11.98 -2.59
C ASN A 124 9.21 12.72 -2.61
N THR A 125 8.87 13.39 -1.52
CA THR A 125 7.58 14.08 -1.34
C THR A 125 7.79 15.44 -0.68
N ASN A 126 6.90 16.40 -0.95
CA ASN A 126 6.85 17.65 -0.19
C ASN A 126 6.41 17.35 1.25
N PRO A 127 7.22 17.68 2.28
CA PRO A 127 6.90 17.35 3.68
C PRO A 127 5.59 17.98 4.17
N GLU A 128 5.29 19.21 3.77
CA GLU A 128 4.07 19.92 4.19
C GLU A 128 2.81 19.26 3.62
N GLU A 129 2.81 18.97 2.32
CA GLU A 129 1.72 18.25 1.66
C GLU A 129 1.55 16.84 2.22
N LYS A 130 2.65 16.17 2.54
CA LYS A 130 2.61 14.83 3.16
C LYS A 130 2.00 14.88 4.54
N LEU A 131 2.33 15.88 5.37
CA LEU A 131 1.71 16.05 6.69
C LEU A 131 0.20 16.26 6.59
N VAL A 132 -0.27 17.05 5.62
CA VAL A 132 -1.72 17.20 5.38
C VAL A 132 -2.37 15.86 5.02
N LYS A 133 -1.73 15.06 4.16
CA LYS A 133 -2.21 13.70 3.84
C LYS A 133 -2.24 12.80 5.06
N LEU A 134 -1.23 12.86 5.94
CA LEU A 134 -1.18 12.09 7.18
C LEU A 134 -2.29 12.51 8.18
N GLN A 135 -2.68 13.77 8.23
CA GLN A 135 -3.82 14.24 9.02
C GLN A 135 -5.15 13.67 8.50
N TRP A 136 -5.30 13.51 7.18
CA TRP A 136 -6.46 12.81 6.61
C TRP A 136 -6.44 11.32 6.95
N MET A 137 -5.27 10.67 6.90
CA MET A 137 -5.12 9.30 7.38
C MET A 137 -5.58 9.17 8.84
N ALA A 138 -5.12 10.06 9.74
CA ALA A 138 -5.55 10.07 11.14
C ALA A 138 -7.08 10.12 11.28
N LYS A 139 -7.74 11.04 10.57
CA LYS A 139 -9.21 11.13 10.58
C LYS A 139 -9.90 9.86 10.12
N ILE A 140 -9.36 9.19 9.10
CA ILE A 140 -9.93 7.92 8.62
C ILE A 140 -9.74 6.83 9.68
N LEU A 141 -8.56 6.74 10.30
CA LEU A 141 -8.29 5.79 11.38
C LEU A 141 -9.25 5.99 12.56
N ASP A 142 -9.50 7.25 12.95
CA ASP A 142 -10.47 7.59 14.01
C ASP A 142 -11.89 7.17 13.64
N ILE A 143 -12.32 7.42 12.38
CA ILE A 143 -13.67 7.04 11.90
C ILE A 143 -13.88 5.53 11.93
N ILE A 144 -12.87 4.75 11.57
CA ILE A 144 -12.97 3.29 11.58
C ILE A 144 -12.66 2.67 12.95
N GLY A 145 -12.29 3.48 13.95
CA GLY A 145 -12.00 3.02 15.31
C GLY A 145 -10.66 2.29 15.44
N MET A 146 -9.68 2.62 14.60
CA MET A 146 -8.36 2.00 14.62
C MET A 146 -7.41 2.78 15.52
N GLU A 147 -6.81 2.12 16.51
CA GLU A 147 -5.74 2.69 17.33
C GLU A 147 -4.41 2.71 16.56
N TYR A 148 -3.62 3.82 16.68
CA TYR A 148 -2.36 4.03 15.96
C TYR A 148 -1.33 4.86 16.72
#